data_aa29a22dccc1137282d4c1429fd9261f
#
_entry.id   aa29a22dccc1137282d4c1429fd9261f
#
_cell.length_a   1.000
_cell.length_b   1.000
_cell.length_c   1.000
_cell.angle_alpha   90.00
_cell.angle_beta   90.00
_cell.angle_gamma   90.00
#
_symmetry.space_group_name_H-M   'P 1'
#
loop_
_entity.id
_entity.type
_entity.pdbx_description
1 polymer ?
#
loop_
_entity_poly.entity_id
_entity_poly.type
_entity_poly.pdbx_seq_one_letter_code
_entity_poly.pdbx_strand_id
1 'polypeptide(L)'
;MYKTFYIMLLLLLCIYCNNPQISEVPGCTNKNACNFDPSANLDDDSCDLPEENYDCDNNCLVDVDCAGVCGGSSVVDECGICGGNGIGDYDCNGNCIAGIDCLGVCGGNAVDDICGICDGNVTNISDCQFYCFSGTIDDCGICNGNNMSSDGDAWDCPPGTGDEFECMDIMDLPEDRCDCTGRREDCAGVCGGFSTSDACGNCGVGYIANYCYDCLGEPNGDAVIDCAGVCGGTAVVDDCGVCGGDTNSPYVLVWEDLYEGDGLDLDKWNIEEWPSGAFNEEEQAYTDEIDNIYLEDGNLHIRALRETYDPDENGVADALYTSGRISTKHKADWQYAKVEVKAQLPLGAGTWPAIWMLPTENIYGDWPESGEIDIMEYVGHNPGRVHSSVHNATYHKDLPPQQTSSFYIGDVDSWHVYSMVWRRDKITFYVDNEEIMVYNNLETGFELWPFDQKFHLMLNLAIGGTWGGTVAPEIFPVELIIDYVKVYQNSCN
;
A
#
# COMPACT_ATOMS: atom_id res chain seq x y z
N MET A 1 -53.90 69.05 -59.67
CA MET A 1 -52.61 68.71 -60.34
C MET A 1 -51.37 68.70 -59.38
N TYR A 2 -51.56 68.94 -58.09
CA TYR A 2 -50.43 68.96 -57.14
C TYR A 2 -50.31 67.71 -56.25
N LYS A 3 -51.27 66.81 -56.22
CA LYS A 3 -51.20 65.58 -55.37
C LYS A 3 -50.55 64.38 -56.10
N THR A 4 -50.48 64.40 -57.44
CA THR A 4 -49.91 63.31 -58.22
C THR A 4 -48.40 63.43 -58.37
N PHE A 5 -47.82 64.61 -58.15
CA PHE A 5 -46.39 64.85 -58.28
C PHE A 5 -45.62 64.44 -56.98
N TYR A 6 -46.28 64.50 -55.80
CA TYR A 6 -45.67 64.13 -54.54
C TYR A 6 -45.54 62.61 -54.32
N ILE A 7 -46.49 61.84 -54.92
CA ILE A 7 -46.46 60.38 -54.84
C ILE A 7 -45.39 59.82 -55.78
N MET A 8 -45.12 60.46 -56.91
CA MET A 8 -44.08 60.03 -57.85
C MET A 8 -42.66 60.40 -57.38
N LEU A 9 -42.50 61.46 -56.58
CA LEU A 9 -41.21 61.81 -55.97
C LEU A 9 -40.87 60.95 -54.75
N LEU A 10 -41.87 60.45 -53.98
CA LEU A 10 -41.70 59.51 -52.93
C LEU A 10 -41.38 58.09 -53.39
N LEU A 11 -41.88 57.69 -54.56
CA LEU A 11 -41.57 56.40 -55.20
C LEU A 11 -40.18 56.39 -55.88
N LEU A 12 -39.64 57.55 -56.25
CA LEU A 12 -38.27 57.65 -56.79
C LEU A 12 -37.19 57.75 -55.70
N LEU A 13 -37.56 58.10 -54.49
CA LEU A 13 -36.61 58.13 -53.35
C LEU A 13 -36.44 56.74 -52.63
N CYS A 14 -37.34 55.78 -52.96
CA CYS A 14 -37.19 54.38 -52.46
C CYS A 14 -36.34 53.45 -53.34
N ILE A 15 -35.87 53.92 -54.51
CA ILE A 15 -35.07 53.12 -55.46
C ILE A 15 -33.56 53.20 -55.16
N TYR A 16 -33.15 54.06 -54.21
CA TYR A 16 -31.74 54.12 -53.71
C TYR A 16 -31.59 53.76 -52.25
N CYS A 17 -32.35 52.76 -51.74
CA CYS A 17 -31.91 51.98 -50.55
C CYS A 17 -30.81 51.05 -51.05
N ASN A 18 -29.54 51.47 -50.85
CA ASN A 18 -28.41 50.59 -50.89
C ASN A 18 -28.67 49.53 -49.86
N ASN A 19 -29.07 48.33 -50.27
CA ASN A 19 -28.98 47.14 -49.50
C ASN A 19 -27.44 46.90 -49.27
N PRO A 20 -26.88 46.99 -48.10
CA PRO A 20 -25.49 46.60 -47.93
C PRO A 20 -25.42 45.12 -48.35
N GLN A 21 -24.70 44.86 -49.43
CA GLN A 21 -24.32 43.49 -49.74
C GLN A 21 -23.54 42.99 -48.56
N ILE A 22 -24.16 42.18 -47.68
CA ILE A 22 -23.46 41.45 -46.71
C ILE A 22 -22.53 40.51 -47.48
N SER A 23 -21.25 40.80 -47.50
CA SER A 23 -20.28 39.91 -48.13
C SER A 23 -20.41 38.55 -47.45
N GLU A 24 -20.76 37.54 -48.20
CA GLU A 24 -20.77 36.18 -47.72
C GLU A 24 -19.33 35.79 -47.38
N VAL A 25 -19.10 35.45 -46.12
CA VAL A 25 -17.83 34.94 -45.58
C VAL A 25 -18.05 33.48 -45.27
N PRO A 26 -17.63 32.57 -46.17
CA PRO A 26 -17.73 31.14 -45.91
C PRO A 26 -16.78 30.69 -44.81
N GLY A 27 -17.18 29.71 -44.01
CA GLY A 27 -16.42 29.12 -42.91
C GLY A 27 -17.34 28.40 -41.92
N CYS A 28 -16.77 27.77 -40.94
CA CYS A 28 -17.55 27.07 -39.92
C CYS A 28 -18.32 28.04 -39.02
N THR A 29 -19.64 27.96 -39.02
CA THR A 29 -20.52 28.79 -38.19
C THR A 29 -21.00 28.12 -36.92
N ASN A 30 -20.63 26.85 -36.68
CA ASN A 30 -20.98 26.11 -35.47
C ASN A 30 -20.03 26.46 -34.31
N LYS A 31 -20.55 27.08 -33.25
CA LYS A 31 -19.79 27.52 -32.10
C LYS A 31 -19.17 26.37 -31.27
N ASN A 32 -19.65 25.14 -31.50
CA ASN A 32 -19.12 23.96 -30.84
C ASN A 32 -18.06 23.24 -31.68
N ALA A 33 -17.73 23.74 -32.86
CA ALA A 33 -16.67 23.19 -33.67
C ALA A 33 -15.31 23.74 -33.29
N CYS A 34 -14.29 22.94 -33.41
CA CYS A 34 -12.91 23.29 -33.08
C CYS A 34 -12.32 24.35 -33.99
N ASN A 35 -12.83 24.45 -35.19
CA ASN A 35 -12.46 25.45 -36.20
C ASN A 35 -13.54 26.52 -36.39
N PHE A 36 -14.35 26.83 -35.36
CA PHE A 36 -15.36 27.91 -35.45
C PHE A 36 -14.73 29.22 -35.86
N ASP A 37 -15.25 29.83 -36.95
CA ASP A 37 -14.86 31.16 -37.40
C ASP A 37 -15.94 32.19 -37.04
N PRO A 38 -15.68 33.07 -36.06
CA PRO A 38 -16.67 34.10 -35.67
C PRO A 38 -16.94 35.15 -36.78
N SER A 39 -16.15 35.19 -37.85
CA SER A 39 -16.34 36.08 -38.98
C SER A 39 -17.18 35.46 -40.09
N ALA A 40 -17.34 34.12 -40.08
CA ALA A 40 -18.16 33.41 -41.08
C ALA A 40 -19.65 33.70 -40.85
N ASN A 41 -20.34 33.93 -41.96
CA ASN A 41 -21.80 34.12 -41.99
C ASN A 41 -22.50 33.19 -42.99
N LEU A 42 -21.75 32.32 -43.63
CA LEU A 42 -22.21 31.23 -44.51
C LEU A 42 -21.46 29.97 -44.11
N ASP A 43 -22.22 28.95 -43.70
CA ASP A 43 -21.64 27.63 -43.42
C ASP A 43 -21.17 26.99 -44.75
N ASP A 44 -19.94 26.54 -44.76
CA ASP A 44 -19.29 25.91 -45.90
C ASP A 44 -19.02 24.41 -45.71
N ASP A 45 -19.67 23.81 -44.69
CA ASP A 45 -19.52 22.41 -44.28
C ASP A 45 -18.08 22.04 -43.81
N SER A 46 -17.27 23.04 -43.43
CA SER A 46 -15.90 22.83 -42.97
C SER A 46 -15.81 22.60 -41.47
N CYS A 47 -16.95 22.53 -40.75
CA CYS A 47 -16.95 22.39 -39.30
C CYS A 47 -16.34 21.08 -38.86
N ASP A 48 -15.29 21.17 -38.01
CA ASP A 48 -14.63 20.06 -37.35
C ASP A 48 -15.14 19.99 -35.89
N LEU A 49 -15.92 18.96 -35.58
CA LEU A 49 -16.48 18.76 -34.26
C LEU A 49 -15.58 17.82 -33.47
N PRO A 50 -15.35 18.08 -32.16
CA PRO A 50 -14.62 17.17 -31.35
C PRO A 50 -15.32 15.80 -31.27
N GLU A 51 -14.56 14.73 -31.03
CA GLU A 51 -15.13 13.42 -30.77
C GLU A 51 -16.00 13.46 -29.51
N GLU A 52 -16.91 12.49 -29.37
CA GLU A 52 -17.79 12.40 -28.23
C GLU A 52 -16.94 12.28 -26.94
N ASN A 53 -17.24 13.11 -25.96
CA ASN A 53 -16.53 13.22 -24.67
C ASN A 53 -15.14 13.90 -24.72
N TYR A 54 -14.69 14.44 -25.84
CA TYR A 54 -13.45 15.17 -25.97
C TYR A 54 -13.66 16.65 -26.28
N ASP A 55 -12.71 17.49 -25.84
CA ASP A 55 -12.62 18.87 -26.30
C ASP A 55 -11.82 18.98 -27.61
N CYS A 56 -11.65 20.19 -28.09
CA CYS A 56 -10.90 20.45 -29.31
C CYS A 56 -9.39 20.24 -29.22
N ASP A 57 -8.87 20.10 -28.01
CA ASP A 57 -7.46 19.81 -27.73
C ASP A 57 -7.24 18.32 -27.42
N ASN A 58 -8.28 17.49 -27.65
CA ASN A 58 -8.30 16.05 -27.34
C ASN A 58 -8.21 15.72 -25.83
N ASN A 59 -8.59 16.66 -24.96
CA ASN A 59 -8.71 16.34 -23.54
C ASN A 59 -10.07 15.68 -23.27
N CYS A 60 -10.08 14.67 -22.43
CA CYS A 60 -11.31 14.02 -22.01
C CYS A 60 -12.12 14.95 -21.09
N LEU A 61 -13.42 15.14 -21.40
CA LEU A 61 -14.35 16.02 -20.68
C LEU A 61 -15.18 15.30 -19.61
N VAL A 62 -15.03 13.99 -19.51
CA VAL A 62 -15.72 13.11 -18.56
C VAL A 62 -14.67 12.22 -17.89
N ASP A 63 -15.10 11.42 -16.93
CA ASP A 63 -14.18 10.50 -16.25
C ASP A 63 -13.58 9.50 -17.23
N VAL A 64 -12.31 9.21 -17.06
CA VAL A 64 -11.58 8.17 -17.78
C VAL A 64 -11.72 6.88 -16.97
N ASP A 65 -12.12 5.79 -17.61
CA ASP A 65 -12.21 4.51 -16.92
C ASP A 65 -10.81 3.92 -16.60
N CYS A 66 -10.76 2.89 -15.82
CA CYS A 66 -9.50 2.26 -15.42
C CYS A 66 -8.69 1.67 -16.61
N ALA A 67 -9.30 1.51 -17.79
CA ALA A 67 -8.62 1.10 -19.02
C ALA A 67 -8.08 2.31 -19.82
N GLY A 68 -8.23 3.53 -19.31
CA GLY A 68 -7.80 4.74 -19.98
C GLY A 68 -8.78 5.24 -21.04
N VAL A 69 -10.01 4.76 -21.07
CA VAL A 69 -11.02 5.14 -22.06
C VAL A 69 -11.89 6.26 -21.53
N CYS A 70 -11.92 7.39 -22.25
CA CYS A 70 -12.73 8.54 -21.91
C CYS A 70 -14.23 8.21 -21.98
N GLY A 71 -14.96 8.37 -20.87
CA GLY A 71 -16.36 7.96 -20.75
C GLY A 71 -16.56 6.45 -20.79
N GLY A 72 -15.51 5.66 -20.62
CA GLY A 72 -15.57 4.22 -20.50
C GLY A 72 -16.30 3.76 -19.24
N SER A 73 -16.60 2.48 -19.17
CA SER A 73 -17.34 1.88 -18.05
C SER A 73 -16.57 0.77 -17.35
N SER A 74 -15.29 0.60 -17.69
CA SER A 74 -14.45 -0.40 -17.03
C SER A 74 -14.16 0.03 -15.60
N VAL A 75 -14.41 -0.87 -14.65
CA VAL A 75 -14.11 -0.65 -13.24
C VAL A 75 -13.00 -1.60 -12.80
N VAL A 76 -12.25 -1.18 -11.81
CA VAL A 76 -11.24 -2.04 -11.18
C VAL A 76 -11.97 -3.04 -10.32
N ASP A 77 -11.65 -4.33 -10.45
CA ASP A 77 -12.19 -5.37 -9.58
C ASP A 77 -11.52 -5.35 -8.19
N GLU A 78 -11.98 -6.19 -7.29
CA GLU A 78 -11.48 -6.29 -5.92
C GLU A 78 -9.98 -6.67 -5.81
N CYS A 79 -9.36 -7.07 -6.92
CA CYS A 79 -7.94 -7.38 -7.00
C CYS A 79 -7.10 -6.31 -7.71
N GLY A 80 -7.69 -5.16 -8.00
CA GLY A 80 -7.01 -4.08 -8.68
C GLY A 80 -6.87 -4.26 -10.18
N ILE A 81 -7.61 -5.23 -10.79
CA ILE A 81 -7.54 -5.50 -12.23
C ILE A 81 -8.66 -4.75 -12.94
N CYS A 82 -8.28 -3.88 -13.86
CA CYS A 82 -9.26 -3.14 -14.66
C CYS A 82 -10.08 -4.07 -15.58
N GLY A 83 -11.41 -4.01 -15.48
CA GLY A 83 -12.31 -4.86 -16.23
C GLY A 83 -12.30 -6.33 -15.81
N GLY A 84 -11.68 -6.64 -14.68
CA GLY A 84 -11.72 -7.96 -14.08
C GLY A 84 -13.12 -8.34 -13.62
N ASN A 85 -13.36 -9.63 -13.41
CA ASN A 85 -14.67 -10.15 -13.01
C ASN A 85 -14.81 -10.33 -11.49
N GLY A 86 -13.86 -9.80 -10.70
CA GLY A 86 -13.70 -10.22 -9.32
C GLY A 86 -13.28 -11.70 -9.26
N ILE A 87 -12.77 -12.17 -8.14
CA ILE A 87 -12.26 -13.53 -8.04
C ILE A 87 -13.30 -14.53 -7.55
N GLY A 88 -14.55 -14.12 -7.33
CA GLY A 88 -15.61 -15.03 -6.88
C GLY A 88 -15.21 -15.79 -5.62
N ASP A 89 -14.89 -17.06 -5.75
CA ASP A 89 -14.54 -17.93 -4.63
C ASP A 89 -13.03 -17.93 -4.26
N TYR A 90 -12.21 -17.10 -4.94
CA TYR A 90 -10.75 -17.03 -4.74
C TYR A 90 -10.32 -15.64 -4.25
N ASP A 91 -9.19 -15.54 -3.56
CA ASP A 91 -8.53 -14.26 -3.26
C ASP A 91 -7.68 -13.77 -4.44
N CYS A 92 -7.11 -12.57 -4.31
CA CYS A 92 -6.25 -11.96 -5.34
C CYS A 92 -4.94 -12.70 -5.61
N ASN A 93 -4.59 -13.66 -4.76
CA ASN A 93 -3.44 -14.54 -4.92
C ASN A 93 -3.85 -15.91 -5.51
N GLY A 94 -5.13 -16.10 -5.82
CA GLY A 94 -5.67 -17.36 -6.34
C GLY A 94 -5.94 -18.42 -5.28
N ASN A 95 -5.93 -18.06 -3.98
CA ASN A 95 -6.30 -19.00 -2.93
C ASN A 95 -7.82 -19.06 -2.77
N CYS A 96 -8.35 -20.23 -2.56
CA CYS A 96 -9.78 -20.42 -2.35
C CYS A 96 -10.23 -19.80 -1.01
N ILE A 97 -11.18 -18.85 -1.05
CA ILE A 97 -11.79 -18.19 0.13
C ILE A 97 -13.18 -18.71 0.47
N ALA A 98 -13.87 -19.35 -0.49
CA ALA A 98 -15.21 -19.90 -0.29
C ALA A 98 -15.22 -21.28 0.39
N GLY A 99 -14.03 -21.84 0.68
CA GLY A 99 -13.88 -23.20 1.16
C GLY A 99 -13.78 -24.20 0.01
N ILE A 100 -12.97 -25.25 0.21
CA ILE A 100 -12.78 -26.32 -0.76
C ILE A 100 -13.71 -27.48 -0.37
N ASP A 101 -14.53 -27.96 -1.29
CA ASP A 101 -15.38 -29.11 -1.06
C ASP A 101 -14.57 -30.44 -1.07
N CYS A 102 -15.19 -31.54 -0.74
CA CYS A 102 -14.50 -32.82 -0.67
C CYS A 102 -14.01 -33.37 -2.04
N LEU A 103 -14.41 -32.75 -3.16
CA LEU A 103 -13.88 -33.04 -4.50
C LEU A 103 -12.72 -32.08 -4.86
N GLY A 104 -12.32 -31.18 -3.95
CA GLY A 104 -11.27 -30.22 -4.19
C GLY A 104 -11.72 -28.97 -4.99
N VAL A 105 -13.02 -28.75 -5.15
CA VAL A 105 -13.57 -27.63 -5.89
C VAL A 105 -13.79 -26.45 -4.95
N CYS A 106 -13.20 -25.31 -5.28
CA CYS A 106 -13.40 -24.09 -4.50
C CYS A 106 -14.83 -23.58 -4.64
N GLY A 107 -15.50 -23.27 -3.52
CA GLY A 107 -16.92 -22.89 -3.51
C GLY A 107 -17.87 -24.04 -3.94
N GLY A 108 -17.35 -25.25 -4.08
CA GLY A 108 -18.13 -26.41 -4.41
C GLY A 108 -19.10 -26.81 -3.30
N ASN A 109 -20.09 -27.64 -3.66
CA ASN A 109 -21.13 -28.07 -2.73
C ASN A 109 -21.05 -29.57 -2.43
N ALA A 110 -20.03 -30.28 -2.91
CA ALA A 110 -19.85 -31.69 -2.64
C ALA A 110 -19.54 -31.88 -1.15
N VAL A 111 -20.27 -32.78 -0.52
CA VAL A 111 -20.10 -33.11 0.90
C VAL A 111 -19.89 -34.60 1.04
N ASP A 112 -19.14 -34.99 2.05
CA ASP A 112 -18.99 -36.39 2.41
C ASP A 112 -20.35 -36.95 2.88
N ASP A 113 -20.73 -38.12 2.37
CA ASP A 113 -21.86 -38.83 2.94
C ASP A 113 -21.49 -39.44 4.31
N ILE A 114 -22.45 -40.12 4.94
CA ILE A 114 -22.23 -40.67 6.27
C ILE A 114 -21.13 -41.76 6.31
N CYS A 115 -20.73 -42.29 5.13
CA CYS A 115 -19.65 -43.23 4.99
C CYS A 115 -18.28 -42.57 4.66
N GLY A 116 -18.22 -41.27 4.58
CA GLY A 116 -17.02 -40.52 4.22
C GLY A 116 -16.74 -40.54 2.70
N ILE A 117 -17.74 -40.78 1.87
CA ILE A 117 -17.59 -40.74 0.41
C ILE A 117 -18.05 -39.39 -0.07
N CYS A 118 -17.13 -38.70 -0.72
CA CYS A 118 -17.43 -37.40 -1.30
C CYS A 118 -18.51 -37.51 -2.39
N ASP A 119 -19.54 -36.63 -2.27
CA ASP A 119 -20.74 -36.62 -3.14
C ASP A 119 -21.48 -37.97 -3.15
N GLY A 120 -21.26 -38.82 -2.13
CA GLY A 120 -21.97 -40.03 -1.91
C GLY A 120 -23.42 -39.78 -1.53
N ASN A 121 -24.24 -40.83 -1.57
CA ASN A 121 -25.67 -40.73 -1.27
C ASN A 121 -26.12 -41.68 -0.14
N VAL A 122 -25.20 -42.23 0.61
CA VAL A 122 -25.50 -43.11 1.74
C VAL A 122 -25.99 -42.26 2.92
N THR A 123 -27.21 -42.52 3.36
CA THR A 123 -27.85 -41.75 4.44
C THR A 123 -27.97 -42.54 5.75
N ASN A 124 -27.59 -43.82 5.76
CA ASN A 124 -27.65 -44.66 6.94
C ASN A 124 -26.32 -45.41 7.13
N ILE A 125 -25.73 -45.30 8.32
CA ILE A 125 -24.45 -45.91 8.65
C ILE A 125 -24.44 -47.45 8.51
N SER A 126 -25.62 -48.08 8.64
CA SER A 126 -25.74 -49.53 8.41
C SER A 126 -25.56 -49.96 6.96
N ASP A 127 -25.67 -49.04 6.02
CA ASP A 127 -25.53 -49.27 4.60
C ASP A 127 -24.08 -49.09 4.13
N CYS A 128 -23.18 -48.64 5.03
CA CYS A 128 -21.74 -48.57 4.83
C CYS A 128 -21.02 -49.92 4.92
N GLN A 129 -21.67 -51.01 4.55
CA GLN A 129 -21.14 -52.38 4.71
C GLN A 129 -19.80 -52.69 4.02
N PHE A 130 -19.34 -51.76 3.20
CA PHE A 130 -18.03 -51.83 2.54
C PHE A 130 -17.05 -50.77 3.04
N TYR A 131 -17.43 -49.93 4.02
CA TYR A 131 -16.67 -48.79 4.48
C TYR A 131 -16.64 -48.76 6.00
N CYS A 132 -15.55 -49.08 6.57
CA CYS A 132 -15.13 -48.97 7.96
C CYS A 132 -16.16 -49.02 9.10
N PHE A 133 -16.30 -50.16 9.72
CA PHE A 133 -17.24 -50.40 10.83
C PHE A 133 -16.70 -50.01 12.23
N SER A 134 -15.46 -49.54 12.37
CA SER A 134 -14.85 -49.26 13.69
C SER A 134 -14.00 -48.03 13.79
N GLY A 135 -14.03 -47.15 12.83
CA GLY A 135 -13.70 -45.74 13.08
C GLY A 135 -12.27 -45.25 12.82
N THR A 136 -11.36 -46.04 12.26
CA THR A 136 -10.06 -45.53 11.77
C THR A 136 -9.78 -46.11 10.38
N ILE A 137 -9.53 -45.21 9.43
CA ILE A 137 -9.05 -45.53 8.10
C ILE A 137 -7.53 -45.34 8.14
N ASP A 138 -6.76 -46.30 7.64
CA ASP A 138 -5.31 -46.15 7.52
C ASP A 138 -4.93 -45.30 6.30
N ASP A 139 -3.63 -45.03 6.15
CA ASP A 139 -3.11 -44.18 5.08
C ASP A 139 -3.35 -44.74 3.66
N CYS A 140 -3.78 -46.04 3.54
CA CYS A 140 -4.19 -46.64 2.29
C CYS A 140 -5.70 -46.56 2.06
N GLY A 141 -6.47 -45.96 2.96
CA GLY A 141 -7.93 -45.89 2.90
C GLY A 141 -8.60 -47.23 3.29
N ILE A 142 -7.90 -48.10 4.01
CA ILE A 142 -8.41 -49.40 4.45
C ILE A 142 -8.96 -49.25 5.88
N CYS A 143 -10.18 -49.75 6.04
CA CYS A 143 -10.86 -49.74 7.33
C CYS A 143 -10.16 -50.64 8.34
N ASN A 144 -9.73 -50.07 9.48
CA ASN A 144 -8.93 -50.78 10.52
C ASN A 144 -7.64 -51.42 9.99
N GLY A 145 -7.09 -50.91 8.89
CA GLY A 145 -5.76 -51.26 8.46
C GLY A 145 -4.76 -50.88 9.59
N ASN A 146 -3.79 -51.68 9.84
CA ASN A 146 -2.69 -51.34 10.71
C ASN A 146 -1.71 -50.52 9.90
N ASN A 147 -1.57 -49.24 10.23
CA ASN A 147 -0.43 -48.45 9.78
C ASN A 147 0.83 -49.26 9.97
N MET A 148 1.70 -49.27 8.97
CA MET A 148 2.96 -49.98 8.93
C MET A 148 3.59 -50.10 10.31
N SER A 149 3.89 -51.28 10.76
CA SER A 149 4.79 -51.48 11.88
C SER A 149 6.14 -50.88 11.51
N SER A 150 6.80 -50.26 12.47
CA SER A 150 8.10 -49.57 12.34
C SER A 150 9.27 -50.46 11.87
N ASP A 151 8.99 -51.68 11.47
CA ASP A 151 9.93 -52.72 11.07
C ASP A 151 9.76 -53.26 9.63
N GLY A 152 8.80 -52.73 8.86
CA GLY A 152 8.73 -52.96 7.41
C GLY A 152 8.22 -54.35 7.00
N ASP A 153 7.54 -55.07 7.90
CA ASP A 153 6.97 -56.37 7.59
C ASP A 153 5.47 -56.28 7.19
N ALA A 154 5.15 -57.13 6.25
CA ALA A 154 3.94 -57.30 5.45
C ALA A 154 2.59 -57.04 6.12
N TRP A 155 1.69 -56.49 5.34
CA TRP A 155 0.27 -56.25 5.58
C TRP A 155 -0.48 -57.52 6.05
N ASP A 156 -0.99 -57.49 7.27
CA ASP A 156 -1.93 -58.50 7.72
C ASP A 156 -3.33 -58.18 7.21
N CYS A 157 -3.83 -58.99 6.28
CA CYS A 157 -5.24 -58.96 5.91
C CYS A 157 -6.11 -59.46 7.08
N PRO A 158 -7.25 -58.82 7.42
CA PRO A 158 -8.09 -59.25 8.53
C PRO A 158 -8.54 -60.68 8.36
N PRO A 159 -8.48 -61.51 9.39
CA PRO A 159 -8.96 -62.92 9.31
C PRO A 159 -10.49 -62.93 9.21
N GLY A 160 -11.03 -63.33 8.06
CA GLY A 160 -12.46 -63.70 7.93
C GLY A 160 -13.16 -63.32 6.63
N THR A 161 -12.53 -62.66 5.67
CA THR A 161 -13.10 -62.44 4.34
C THR A 161 -12.57 -63.49 3.34
N GLY A 162 -13.26 -64.62 3.28
CA GLY A 162 -13.00 -65.64 2.26
C GLY A 162 -13.68 -65.20 0.97
N ASP A 163 -13.07 -64.39 0.19
CA ASP A 163 -13.21 -64.27 -1.26
C ASP A 163 -12.07 -63.40 -1.77
N GLU A 164 -11.27 -63.95 -2.64
CA GLU A 164 -10.11 -63.51 -3.37
C GLU A 164 -10.06 -61.96 -3.72
N PHE A 165 -9.68 -61.11 -2.76
CA PHE A 165 -8.96 -59.90 -3.09
C PHE A 165 -7.51 -60.14 -2.69
N GLU A 166 -6.66 -60.38 -3.68
CA GLU A 166 -5.22 -60.43 -3.50
C GLU A 166 -4.77 -59.11 -2.86
N CYS A 167 -4.29 -59.21 -1.61
CA CYS A 167 -3.51 -58.12 -1.03
C CYS A 167 -2.26 -57.92 -1.88
N MET A 168 -2.24 -56.92 -2.75
CA MET A 168 -1.01 -56.56 -3.46
C MET A 168 -0.02 -56.06 -2.45
N ASP A 169 1.14 -56.67 -2.42
CA ASP A 169 2.30 -56.20 -1.71
C ASP A 169 2.66 -54.80 -2.28
N ILE A 170 2.99 -53.83 -1.42
CA ILE A 170 3.45 -52.52 -1.87
C ILE A 170 4.63 -52.62 -2.84
N MET A 171 5.40 -53.69 -2.76
CA MET A 171 6.50 -53.99 -3.67
C MET A 171 6.06 -54.35 -5.09
N ASP A 172 4.78 -54.68 -5.30
CA ASP A 172 4.22 -55.03 -6.62
C ASP A 172 3.41 -53.88 -7.25
N LEU A 173 3.36 -52.71 -6.63
CA LEU A 173 2.78 -51.52 -7.29
C LEU A 173 3.64 -51.14 -8.50
N PRO A 174 3.02 -50.79 -9.65
CA PRO A 174 3.75 -50.16 -10.75
C PRO A 174 4.57 -48.98 -10.24
N GLU A 175 5.80 -48.77 -10.74
CA GLU A 175 6.74 -47.75 -10.32
C GLU A 175 6.16 -46.31 -10.33
N ASP A 176 4.99 -46.11 -10.91
CA ASP A 176 4.31 -44.83 -11.01
C ASP A 176 3.12 -44.68 -10.05
N ARG A 177 2.94 -45.59 -9.10
CA ARG A 177 1.84 -45.61 -8.14
C ARG A 177 2.35 -45.53 -6.71
N CYS A 178 1.60 -44.83 -5.87
CA CYS A 178 2.02 -44.54 -4.50
C CYS A 178 1.09 -45.10 -3.43
N ASP A 179 -0.05 -45.69 -3.82
CA ASP A 179 -0.97 -46.31 -2.88
C ASP A 179 -1.71 -47.50 -3.44
N CYS A 180 -2.39 -48.26 -2.56
CA CYS A 180 -3.15 -49.47 -2.87
C CYS A 180 -4.38 -49.20 -3.75
N THR A 181 -4.81 -47.94 -3.91
CA THR A 181 -5.93 -47.55 -4.77
C THR A 181 -5.49 -47.16 -6.18
N GLY A 182 -4.18 -47.25 -6.45
CA GLY A 182 -3.58 -46.93 -7.76
C GLY A 182 -3.41 -45.44 -8.02
N ARG A 183 -3.40 -44.59 -7.00
CA ARG A 183 -3.10 -43.15 -7.13
C ARG A 183 -1.62 -42.96 -7.45
N ARG A 184 -1.30 -41.84 -8.06
CA ARG A 184 0.07 -41.42 -8.35
C ARG A 184 0.50 -40.35 -7.37
N GLU A 185 1.79 -40.24 -7.12
CA GLU A 185 2.36 -39.06 -6.45
C GLU A 185 2.14 -37.85 -7.34
N ASP A 186 1.75 -36.75 -6.74
CA ASP A 186 1.81 -35.45 -7.38
C ASP A 186 3.27 -34.94 -7.46
N CYS A 187 3.50 -33.82 -8.09
CA CYS A 187 4.85 -33.27 -8.23
C CYS A 187 5.51 -32.88 -6.90
N ALA A 188 4.74 -32.79 -5.81
CA ALA A 188 5.25 -32.52 -4.46
C ALA A 188 5.58 -33.81 -3.68
N GLY A 189 5.41 -35.01 -4.32
CA GLY A 189 5.61 -36.29 -3.68
C GLY A 189 4.44 -36.71 -2.77
N VAL A 190 3.28 -36.07 -2.92
CA VAL A 190 2.08 -36.42 -2.14
C VAL A 190 1.23 -37.40 -2.92
N CYS A 191 1.03 -38.61 -2.33
CA CYS A 191 0.23 -39.63 -2.94
C CYS A 191 -1.23 -39.21 -3.09
N GLY A 192 -1.74 -39.24 -4.34
CA GLY A 192 -3.08 -38.75 -4.66
C GLY A 192 -3.25 -37.24 -4.47
N GLY A 193 -2.18 -36.51 -4.32
CA GLY A 193 -2.19 -35.06 -4.26
C GLY A 193 -2.59 -34.40 -5.57
N PHE A 194 -2.88 -33.12 -5.51
CA PHE A 194 -3.38 -32.31 -6.64
C PHE A 194 -2.37 -31.28 -7.14
N SER A 195 -1.15 -31.29 -6.60
CA SER A 195 -0.09 -30.41 -7.07
C SER A 195 0.32 -30.79 -8.49
N THR A 196 0.35 -29.81 -9.38
CA THR A 196 0.78 -29.97 -10.75
C THR A 196 2.07 -29.20 -11.00
N SER A 197 2.95 -29.76 -11.84
CA SER A 197 4.11 -29.01 -12.30
C SER A 197 3.68 -27.97 -13.33
N ASP A 198 4.18 -26.75 -13.18
CA ASP A 198 4.11 -25.74 -14.23
C ASP A 198 5.01 -26.12 -15.42
N ALA A 199 4.99 -25.28 -16.47
CA ALA A 199 5.82 -25.50 -17.66
C ALA A 199 7.33 -25.45 -17.39
N CYS A 200 7.75 -24.97 -16.21
CA CYS A 200 9.16 -24.87 -15.79
C CYS A 200 9.55 -25.92 -14.74
N GLY A 201 8.63 -26.81 -14.38
CA GLY A 201 8.92 -27.90 -13.44
C GLY A 201 8.73 -27.52 -11.97
N ASN A 202 8.26 -26.30 -11.64
CA ASN A 202 7.92 -25.97 -10.27
C ASN A 202 6.62 -26.62 -9.86
N CYS A 203 6.58 -27.17 -8.66
CA CYS A 203 5.43 -27.91 -8.16
C CYS A 203 4.59 -27.07 -7.20
N GLY A 204 3.26 -27.01 -7.42
CA GLY A 204 2.35 -26.32 -6.51
C GLY A 204 0.88 -26.50 -6.89
N VAL A 205 -0.01 -26.13 -5.97
CA VAL A 205 -1.45 -26.19 -6.16
C VAL A 205 -1.90 -24.91 -6.86
N GLY A 206 -2.54 -25.02 -8.03
CA GLY A 206 -3.11 -23.88 -8.74
C GLY A 206 -2.11 -23.03 -9.55
N TYR A 207 -0.93 -23.57 -9.89
CA TYR A 207 0.01 -22.88 -10.77
C TYR A 207 -0.60 -22.57 -12.14
N ILE A 208 -0.69 -21.27 -12.47
CA ILE A 208 -1.06 -20.82 -13.80
C ILE A 208 0.16 -21.00 -14.70
N ALA A 209 -0.01 -21.69 -15.81
CA ALA A 209 1.04 -22.17 -16.71
C ALA A 209 2.01 -21.11 -17.30
N ASN A 210 1.88 -19.85 -16.96
CA ASN A 210 2.63 -18.76 -17.59
C ASN A 210 3.56 -17.97 -16.63
N TYR A 211 3.65 -18.34 -15.35
CA TYR A 211 4.43 -17.56 -14.37
C TYR A 211 5.93 -17.88 -14.32
N CYS A 212 6.35 -18.88 -15.07
CA CYS A 212 7.75 -19.31 -15.04
C CYS A 212 8.59 -18.86 -16.23
N TYR A 213 8.02 -18.06 -17.10
CA TYR A 213 8.78 -17.46 -18.19
C TYR A 213 9.24 -16.06 -17.77
N ASP A 214 10.50 -15.78 -18.07
CA ASP A 214 10.98 -14.40 -17.97
C ASP A 214 10.33 -13.53 -19.06
N CYS A 215 10.63 -12.24 -19.04
CA CYS A 215 10.07 -11.31 -20.00
C CYS A 215 10.53 -11.53 -21.46
N LEU A 216 11.55 -12.36 -21.71
CA LEU A 216 11.96 -12.83 -23.02
C LEU A 216 11.24 -14.10 -23.45
N GLY A 217 10.44 -14.71 -22.57
CA GLY A 217 9.75 -15.97 -22.82
C GLY A 217 10.63 -17.19 -22.59
N GLU A 218 11.73 -17.07 -21.83
CA GLU A 218 12.60 -18.20 -21.49
C GLU A 218 12.13 -18.82 -20.16
N PRO A 219 11.94 -20.17 -20.12
CA PRO A 219 11.53 -20.86 -18.89
C PRO A 219 12.60 -20.72 -17.79
N ASN A 220 12.21 -20.27 -16.59
CA ASN A 220 13.10 -19.98 -15.47
C ASN A 220 14.25 -19.02 -15.83
N GLY A 221 14.03 -18.15 -16.81
CA GLY A 221 14.99 -17.13 -17.20
C GLY A 221 15.08 -16.03 -16.14
N ASP A 222 16.21 -15.31 -16.16
CA ASP A 222 16.53 -14.24 -15.22
C ASP A 222 16.23 -12.85 -15.79
N ALA A 223 15.69 -12.76 -17.02
CA ALA A 223 15.43 -11.48 -17.64
C ALA A 223 14.27 -10.77 -16.98
N VAL A 224 14.54 -9.61 -16.41
CA VAL A 224 13.54 -8.70 -15.83
C VAL A 224 13.32 -7.50 -16.74
N ILE A 225 12.15 -6.90 -16.67
CA ILE A 225 11.88 -5.63 -17.34
C ILE A 225 12.62 -4.55 -16.56
N ASP A 226 13.49 -3.79 -17.25
CA ASP A 226 14.16 -2.66 -16.63
C ASP A 226 13.23 -1.45 -16.49
N CYS A 227 13.67 -0.42 -15.81
CA CYS A 227 12.86 0.79 -15.58
C CYS A 227 12.46 1.53 -16.86
N ALA A 228 13.11 1.26 -18.01
CA ALA A 228 12.73 1.80 -19.32
C ALA A 228 11.71 0.90 -20.06
N GLY A 229 11.20 -0.16 -19.41
CA GLY A 229 10.26 -1.10 -20.01
C GLY A 229 10.92 -2.11 -20.95
N VAL A 230 12.26 -2.21 -20.96
CA VAL A 230 13.01 -3.10 -21.84
C VAL A 230 13.30 -4.42 -21.12
N CYS A 231 12.80 -5.52 -21.68
CA CYS A 231 13.09 -6.84 -21.14
C CYS A 231 14.58 -7.20 -21.31
N GLY A 232 15.21 -7.63 -20.21
CA GLY A 232 16.67 -7.89 -20.16
C GLY A 232 17.50 -6.64 -20.34
N GLY A 233 16.89 -5.46 -20.23
CA GLY A 233 17.58 -4.19 -20.25
C GLY A 233 18.44 -3.97 -19.01
N THR A 234 19.29 -2.96 -19.08
CA THR A 234 20.24 -2.60 -18.00
C THR A 234 19.98 -1.21 -17.43
N ALA A 235 18.89 -0.55 -17.85
CA ALA A 235 18.54 0.73 -17.32
C ALA A 235 18.14 0.58 -15.84
N VAL A 236 18.80 1.34 -14.98
CA VAL A 236 18.52 1.42 -13.56
C VAL A 236 17.99 2.80 -13.24
N VAL A 237 17.14 2.88 -12.23
CA VAL A 237 16.67 4.16 -11.68
C VAL A 237 17.87 4.77 -10.95
N ASP A 238 18.24 5.99 -11.31
CA ASP A 238 19.32 6.72 -10.65
C ASP A 238 18.90 7.23 -9.25
N ASP A 239 19.82 7.88 -8.55
CA ASP A 239 19.53 8.46 -7.22
C ASP A 239 18.47 9.58 -7.27
N CYS A 240 18.12 10.05 -8.45
CA CYS A 240 17.07 11.03 -8.72
C CYS A 240 15.70 10.41 -9.01
N GLY A 241 15.58 9.08 -9.06
CA GLY A 241 14.39 8.38 -9.50
C GLY A 241 14.16 8.41 -11.02
N VAL A 242 15.20 8.77 -11.80
CA VAL A 242 15.14 8.83 -13.27
C VAL A 242 15.69 7.55 -13.87
N CYS A 243 14.89 6.89 -14.69
CA CYS A 243 15.34 5.68 -15.37
C CYS A 243 16.45 5.99 -16.38
N GLY A 244 17.58 5.29 -16.25
CA GLY A 244 18.76 5.49 -17.11
C GLY A 244 19.49 6.82 -16.87
N GLY A 245 19.19 7.50 -15.77
CA GLY A 245 19.90 8.71 -15.36
C GLY A 245 21.32 8.44 -14.83
N ASP A 246 22.00 9.51 -14.39
CA ASP A 246 23.37 9.40 -13.83
C ASP A 246 23.28 8.97 -12.34
N THR A 247 23.69 7.74 -12.06
CA THR A 247 23.65 7.14 -10.71
C THR A 247 24.62 7.76 -9.71
N ASN A 248 25.39 8.78 -10.09
CA ASN A 248 26.44 9.38 -9.27
C ASN A 248 26.10 10.77 -8.72
N SER A 249 24.82 11.10 -8.51
CA SER A 249 24.46 12.36 -7.88
C SER A 249 24.62 12.23 -6.35
N PRO A 250 25.69 12.78 -5.75
CA PRO A 250 25.93 12.61 -4.32
C PRO A 250 24.87 13.37 -3.52
N TYR A 251 24.43 12.78 -2.43
CA TYR A 251 23.66 13.49 -1.40
C TYR A 251 24.55 14.55 -0.74
N VAL A 252 24.10 15.81 -0.77
CA VAL A 252 24.80 16.95 -0.17
C VAL A 252 24.02 17.33 1.08
N LEU A 253 24.71 17.54 2.19
CA LEU A 253 24.12 18.09 3.43
C LEU A 253 23.55 19.48 3.14
N VAL A 254 22.24 19.63 3.31
CA VAL A 254 21.53 20.91 3.06
C VAL A 254 20.99 21.54 4.34
N TRP A 255 20.84 20.77 5.39
CA TRP A 255 20.37 21.24 6.68
C TRP A 255 20.83 20.29 7.79
N GLU A 256 21.21 20.85 8.94
CA GLU A 256 21.52 20.08 10.14
C GLU A 256 21.21 20.85 11.40
N ASP A 257 20.96 20.10 12.47
CA ASP A 257 21.04 20.61 13.83
C ASP A 257 21.85 19.61 14.67
N LEU A 258 22.90 20.11 15.28
CA LEU A 258 23.81 19.37 16.15
C LEU A 258 23.58 19.71 17.62
N TYR A 259 22.56 20.53 17.88
CA TYR A 259 22.13 20.97 19.20
C TYR A 259 23.25 21.63 20.03
N GLU A 260 24.16 22.30 19.32
CA GLU A 260 25.21 23.11 19.90
C GLU A 260 24.64 24.45 20.33
N GLY A 261 24.70 24.79 21.63
CA GLY A 261 24.20 26.06 22.14
C GLY A 261 23.63 25.97 23.53
N ASP A 262 23.02 27.06 24.01
CA ASP A 262 22.44 27.16 25.35
C ASP A 262 20.92 26.86 25.38
N GLY A 263 20.31 26.60 24.22
CA GLY A 263 18.88 26.31 24.08
C GLY A 263 18.50 25.97 22.64
N LEU A 264 17.27 25.49 22.45
CA LEU A 264 16.73 25.10 21.15
C LEU A 264 16.75 26.29 20.17
N ASP A 265 17.27 26.06 18.97
CA ASP A 265 17.31 27.06 17.89
C ASP A 265 15.91 27.31 17.33
N LEU A 266 15.27 28.38 17.78
CA LEU A 266 13.93 28.75 17.35
C LEU A 266 13.86 29.30 15.91
N ASP A 267 14.99 29.51 15.24
CA ASP A 267 14.98 29.78 13.79
C ASP A 267 14.84 28.48 12.98
N LYS A 268 15.18 27.34 13.57
CA LYS A 268 15.04 25.99 12.98
C LYS A 268 13.77 25.27 13.42
N TRP A 269 13.35 25.44 14.69
CA TRP A 269 12.29 24.67 15.32
C TRP A 269 11.15 25.54 15.83
N ASN A 270 9.91 25.02 15.71
CA ASN A 270 8.77 25.47 16.50
C ASN A 270 8.62 24.54 17.70
N ILE A 271 8.32 25.07 18.85
CA ILE A 271 7.76 24.31 19.95
C ILE A 271 6.24 24.29 19.76
N GLU A 272 5.65 23.12 19.84
CA GLU A 272 4.22 22.92 19.64
C GLU A 272 3.54 22.65 20.98
N GLU A 273 2.59 23.49 21.34
CA GLU A 273 1.79 23.36 22.55
C GLU A 273 0.43 22.75 22.22
N TRP A 274 0.10 21.65 22.87
CA TRP A 274 -1.15 20.96 22.68
C TRP A 274 -1.70 20.41 24.00
N PRO A 275 -3.02 20.50 24.26
CA PRO A 275 -3.62 19.93 25.45
C PRO A 275 -3.59 18.40 25.42
N SER A 276 -3.68 17.79 26.60
CA SER A 276 -3.90 16.35 26.76
C SER A 276 -5.10 15.88 25.92
N GLY A 277 -4.99 14.73 25.28
CA GLY A 277 -6.04 14.14 24.44
C GLY A 277 -6.25 14.83 23.08
N ALA A 278 -5.40 15.77 22.68
CA ALA A 278 -5.50 16.44 21.37
C ALA A 278 -5.37 15.45 20.21
N PHE A 279 -4.52 14.44 20.36
CA PHE A 279 -4.27 13.41 19.36
C PHE A 279 -4.27 12.03 20.00
N ASN A 280 -4.77 11.01 19.31
CA ASN A 280 -4.66 9.58 19.65
C ASN A 280 -4.94 9.21 21.12
N GLU A 281 -5.75 10.00 21.83
CA GLU A 281 -6.02 9.86 23.26
C GLU A 281 -4.74 9.93 24.15
N GLU A 282 -3.69 10.62 23.67
CA GLU A 282 -2.44 10.82 24.39
C GLU A 282 -2.67 11.55 25.71
N GLU A 283 -1.98 11.13 26.78
CA GLU A 283 -2.29 11.59 28.15
C GLU A 283 -1.50 12.85 28.56
N GLN A 284 -0.40 13.20 27.86
CA GLN A 284 0.41 14.39 28.14
C GLN A 284 -0.19 15.66 27.52
N ALA A 285 0.07 16.79 28.12
CA ALA A 285 0.11 18.06 27.43
C ALA A 285 1.50 18.29 26.84
N TYR A 286 1.59 18.80 25.60
CA TYR A 286 2.84 19.29 25.05
C TYR A 286 2.99 20.76 25.43
N THR A 287 4.15 21.13 25.97
CA THR A 287 4.41 22.45 26.54
C THR A 287 5.68 23.08 25.97
N ASP A 288 5.84 24.39 26.18
CA ASP A 288 7.06 25.12 25.88
C ASP A 288 8.00 25.26 27.12
N GLU A 289 7.72 24.52 28.18
CA GLU A 289 8.50 24.57 29.40
C GLU A 289 9.92 24.01 29.19
N ILE A 290 10.89 24.69 29.79
CA ILE A 290 12.30 24.31 29.70
C ILE A 290 12.57 22.91 30.29
N ASP A 291 11.73 22.45 31.20
CA ASP A 291 11.84 21.12 31.78
C ASP A 291 11.38 20.00 30.83
N ASN A 292 10.63 20.34 29.77
CA ASN A 292 10.20 19.39 28.74
C ASN A 292 11.09 19.43 27.48
N ILE A 293 11.71 20.56 27.14
CA ILE A 293 12.55 20.72 25.95
C ILE A 293 13.78 21.53 26.32
N TYR A 294 14.95 20.90 26.31
CA TYR A 294 16.21 21.57 26.68
C TYR A 294 17.42 20.92 25.99
N LEU A 295 18.55 21.63 26.03
CA LEU A 295 19.82 21.11 25.55
C LEU A 295 20.73 20.80 26.75
N GLU A 296 21.34 19.62 26.75
CA GLU A 296 22.34 19.22 27.73
C GLU A 296 23.40 18.34 27.05
N ASP A 297 24.68 18.57 27.37
CA ASP A 297 25.82 17.82 26.84
C ASP A 297 25.85 17.72 25.28
N GLY A 298 25.36 18.75 24.58
CA GLY A 298 25.31 18.78 23.12
C GLY A 298 24.21 17.91 22.50
N ASN A 299 23.18 17.59 23.28
CA ASN A 299 22.03 16.82 22.81
C ASN A 299 20.72 17.58 23.08
N LEU A 300 19.73 17.34 22.27
CA LEU A 300 18.36 17.73 22.56
C LEU A 300 17.70 16.68 23.47
N HIS A 301 17.10 17.14 24.54
CA HIS A 301 16.28 16.34 25.43
C HIS A 301 14.81 16.73 25.28
N ILE A 302 13.98 15.77 24.90
CA ILE A 302 12.54 15.85 24.99
C ILE A 302 12.11 14.98 26.16
N ARG A 303 11.75 15.64 27.26
CA ARG A 303 11.48 14.99 28.56
C ARG A 303 10.00 14.97 28.86
N ALA A 304 9.51 13.80 29.20
CA ALA A 304 8.18 13.66 29.79
C ALA A 304 8.27 13.64 31.32
N LEU A 305 7.39 14.40 31.95
CA LEU A 305 7.28 14.52 33.40
C LEU A 305 5.90 14.01 33.85
N ARG A 306 5.88 13.46 35.06
CA ARG A 306 4.61 13.20 35.77
C ARG A 306 4.37 14.33 36.76
N GLU A 307 3.53 15.26 36.36
CA GLU A 307 3.19 16.45 37.13
C GLU A 307 1.79 16.93 36.82
N THR A 308 1.23 17.73 37.72
CA THR A 308 -0.08 18.37 37.49
C THR A 308 0.17 19.62 36.65
N TYR A 309 -0.42 19.66 35.47
CA TYR A 309 -0.37 20.81 34.56
C TYR A 309 -1.71 21.54 34.58
N ASP A 310 -1.68 22.84 34.93
CA ASP A 310 -2.84 23.73 35.06
C ASP A 310 -2.41 25.12 34.59
N PRO A 311 -2.30 25.33 33.26
CA PRO A 311 -1.71 26.55 32.70
C PRO A 311 -2.56 27.81 32.92
N ASP A 312 -3.85 27.66 33.18
CA ASP A 312 -4.75 28.78 33.47
C ASP A 312 -4.98 29.03 34.98
N GLU A 313 -4.29 28.26 35.83
CA GLU A 313 -4.30 28.36 37.29
C GLU A 313 -5.70 28.31 37.92
N ASN A 314 -6.63 27.61 37.27
CA ASN A 314 -8.00 27.50 37.76
C ASN A 314 -8.20 26.49 38.88
N GLY A 315 -7.14 25.71 39.19
CA GLY A 315 -7.11 24.67 40.22
C GLY A 315 -7.68 23.33 39.76
N VAL A 316 -7.88 23.16 38.47
CA VAL A 316 -8.26 21.91 37.81
C VAL A 316 -7.13 21.49 36.90
N ALA A 317 -6.58 20.29 37.08
CA ALA A 317 -5.52 19.80 36.23
C ALA A 317 -6.02 19.54 34.80
N ASP A 318 -5.37 20.13 33.81
CA ASP A 318 -5.60 19.89 32.39
C ASP A 318 -4.87 18.63 31.92
N ALA A 319 -3.74 18.28 32.56
CA ALA A 319 -3.00 17.05 32.33
C ALA A 319 -2.30 16.56 33.60
N LEU A 320 -1.97 15.27 33.63
CA LEU A 320 -1.15 14.64 34.67
C LEU A 320 0.28 14.31 34.20
N TYR A 321 0.56 14.60 32.95
CA TYR A 321 1.86 14.46 32.32
C TYR A 321 2.10 15.65 31.42
N THR A 322 3.35 16.11 31.36
CA THR A 322 3.83 17.07 30.40
C THR A 322 4.92 16.43 29.55
N SER A 323 5.11 16.94 28.33
CA SER A 323 6.15 16.48 27.41
C SER A 323 6.45 17.54 26.34
N GLY A 324 7.37 17.23 25.42
CA GLY A 324 7.78 18.13 24.35
C GLY A 324 7.41 17.57 22.97
N ARG A 325 7.09 18.53 22.07
CA ARG A 325 6.90 18.31 20.64
C ARG A 325 7.46 19.49 19.88
N ILE A 326 8.32 19.22 18.88
CA ILE A 326 8.92 20.27 18.06
C ILE A 326 8.75 19.94 16.58
N SER A 327 8.70 20.97 15.74
CA SER A 327 8.59 20.82 14.29
C SER A 327 9.40 21.84 13.53
N THR A 328 9.81 21.48 12.30
CA THR A 328 10.43 22.44 11.36
C THR A 328 9.42 23.15 10.47
N LYS A 329 8.11 23.02 10.72
CA LYS A 329 7.04 23.58 9.88
C LYS A 329 7.24 25.06 9.57
N HIS A 330 7.23 25.41 8.27
CA HIS A 330 7.46 26.77 7.75
C HIS A 330 8.83 27.40 8.09
N LYS A 331 9.77 26.61 8.65
CA LYS A 331 11.16 26.99 8.89
C LYS A 331 12.12 26.20 8.01
N ALA A 332 11.88 24.89 7.90
CA ALA A 332 12.55 24.02 6.95
C ALA A 332 11.62 22.90 6.52
N ASP A 333 11.57 22.64 5.23
CA ASP A 333 10.81 21.56 4.61
C ASP A 333 11.54 21.03 3.37
N TRP A 334 11.32 19.78 3.06
CA TRP A 334 12.02 19.12 1.96
C TRP A 334 11.05 18.29 1.14
N GLN A 335 11.37 18.14 -0.12
CA GLN A 335 10.80 17.17 -1.03
C GLN A 335 11.95 16.33 -1.56
N TYR A 336 11.88 15.00 -1.41
CA TYR A 336 12.93 14.07 -1.80
C TYR A 336 14.26 14.35 -1.09
N ALA A 337 14.44 13.71 0.04
CA ALA A 337 15.59 13.92 0.91
C ALA A 337 16.07 12.60 1.53
N LYS A 338 17.31 12.57 1.98
CA LYS A 338 17.78 11.64 2.99
C LYS A 338 17.75 12.36 4.34
N VAL A 339 17.05 11.78 5.30
CA VAL A 339 16.99 12.28 6.69
C VAL A 339 17.67 11.28 7.61
N GLU A 340 18.54 11.76 8.48
CA GLU A 340 19.20 10.99 9.52
C GLU A 340 18.98 11.66 10.88
N VAL A 341 18.51 10.89 11.85
CA VAL A 341 18.35 11.30 13.23
C VAL A 341 19.03 10.28 14.12
N LYS A 342 20.01 10.73 14.92
CA LYS A 342 20.67 9.87 15.89
C LYS A 342 20.07 10.12 17.26
N ALA A 343 19.47 9.07 17.84
CA ALA A 343 18.72 9.19 19.08
C ALA A 343 18.87 7.96 19.99
N GLN A 344 18.61 8.19 21.30
CA GLN A 344 18.31 7.17 22.30
C GLN A 344 16.84 7.28 22.67
N LEU A 345 16.14 6.14 22.71
CA LEU A 345 14.71 6.11 22.98
C LEU A 345 14.41 5.84 24.45
N PRO A 346 13.30 6.38 24.98
CA PRO A 346 12.88 6.17 26.36
C PRO A 346 12.46 4.72 26.61
N LEU A 347 12.76 4.21 27.80
CA LEU A 347 12.27 2.92 28.26
C LEU A 347 11.01 3.08 29.12
N GLY A 348 10.16 2.05 29.12
CA GLY A 348 9.03 1.92 30.03
C GLY A 348 7.67 1.98 29.36
N ALA A 349 6.73 1.20 29.89
CA ALA A 349 5.38 1.11 29.35
C ALA A 349 4.66 2.46 29.43
N GLY A 350 4.03 2.85 28.35
CA GLY A 350 3.34 4.13 28.17
C GLY A 350 4.16 5.17 27.41
N THR A 351 5.45 4.96 27.09
CA THR A 351 6.20 5.87 26.22
C THR A 351 5.91 5.60 24.75
N TRP A 352 5.81 6.69 23.95
CA TRP A 352 5.62 6.65 22.51
C TRP A 352 6.38 7.81 21.84
N PRO A 353 7.72 7.70 21.72
CA PRO A 353 8.51 8.65 20.94
C PRO A 353 8.32 8.45 19.46
N ALA A 354 8.38 9.56 18.69
CA ALA A 354 8.30 9.55 17.25
C ALA A 354 9.28 10.52 16.58
N ILE A 355 9.85 10.08 15.47
CA ILE A 355 10.62 10.84 14.49
C ILE A 355 9.87 10.70 13.16
N TRP A 356 9.19 11.74 12.70
CA TRP A 356 8.22 11.63 11.63
C TRP A 356 8.07 12.92 10.82
N MET A 357 7.33 12.88 9.74
CA MET A 357 7.12 14.03 8.87
C MET A 357 5.66 14.17 8.44
N LEU A 358 5.20 15.41 8.40
CA LEU A 358 3.92 15.79 7.82
C LEU A 358 4.10 16.75 6.64
N PRO A 359 3.15 16.80 5.69
CA PRO A 359 3.18 17.76 4.62
C PRO A 359 3.15 19.19 5.20
N THR A 360 3.96 20.10 4.63
CA THR A 360 3.94 21.51 5.05
C THR A 360 2.64 22.17 4.64
N GLU A 361 2.14 21.80 3.44
CA GLU A 361 0.85 22.22 2.91
C GLU A 361 0.02 20.97 2.57
N ASN A 362 -1.25 20.95 2.94
CA ASN A 362 -2.15 19.82 2.68
C ASN A 362 -2.73 19.91 1.26
N ILE A 363 -1.90 19.72 0.22
CA ILE A 363 -2.31 19.99 -1.18
C ILE A 363 -3.31 18.95 -1.71
N TYR A 364 -3.39 17.76 -1.11
CA TYR A 364 -4.32 16.69 -1.50
C TYR A 364 -5.51 16.54 -0.56
N GLY A 365 -5.56 17.31 0.51
CA GLY A 365 -6.62 17.28 1.53
C GLY A 365 -6.05 17.16 2.94
N ASP A 366 -6.94 17.10 3.93
CA ASP A 366 -6.57 16.89 5.32
C ASP A 366 -5.99 15.46 5.50
N TRP A 367 -5.41 15.21 6.68
CA TRP A 367 -4.92 13.87 7.00
C TRP A 367 -6.04 12.81 6.84
N PRO A 368 -5.78 11.65 6.19
CA PRO A 368 -4.49 11.16 5.72
C PRO A 368 -4.17 11.44 4.23
N GLU A 369 -5.02 12.18 3.50
CA GLU A 369 -4.93 12.37 2.04
C GLU A 369 -3.59 12.98 1.60
N SER A 370 -3.04 13.91 2.37
CA SER A 370 -1.75 14.55 2.06
C SER A 370 -0.54 13.78 2.58
N GLY A 371 -0.74 12.65 3.24
CA GLY A 371 0.31 11.73 3.66
C GLY A 371 0.95 12.03 5.00
N GLU A 372 1.68 11.01 5.51
CA GLU A 372 2.54 11.05 6.71
C GLU A 372 3.67 10.04 6.51
N ILE A 373 4.87 10.36 6.97
CA ILE A 373 6.05 9.50 6.89
C ILE A 373 6.62 9.34 8.29
N ASP A 374 6.53 8.14 8.86
CA ASP A 374 7.06 7.82 10.18
C ASP A 374 8.42 7.15 10.03
N ILE A 375 9.49 7.93 10.22
CA ILE A 375 10.86 7.43 10.09
C ILE A 375 11.13 6.44 11.21
N MET A 376 10.69 6.75 12.42
CA MET A 376 10.78 5.88 13.59
C MET A 376 9.64 6.16 14.55
N GLU A 377 8.98 5.10 14.99
CA GLU A 377 8.10 5.09 16.13
C GLU A 377 8.47 3.94 17.07
N TYR A 378 8.28 4.14 18.36
CA TYR A 378 8.51 3.12 19.36
C TYR A 378 7.44 3.19 20.46
N VAL A 379 7.05 2.04 20.99
CA VAL A 379 6.15 1.96 22.16
C VAL A 379 6.78 1.14 23.26
N GLY A 380 6.88 1.72 24.44
CA GLY A 380 7.61 1.15 25.57
C GLY A 380 7.05 -0.15 26.13
N HIS A 381 5.80 -0.53 25.79
CA HIS A 381 5.23 -1.83 26.14
C HIS A 381 5.67 -2.96 25.20
N ASN A 382 6.35 -2.65 24.08
CA ASN A 382 6.96 -3.62 23.15
C ASN A 382 8.47 -3.36 23.05
N PRO A 383 9.23 -3.66 24.10
CA PRO A 383 10.61 -3.24 24.23
C PRO A 383 11.52 -3.82 23.14
N GLY A 384 12.48 -3.02 22.70
CA GLY A 384 13.47 -3.40 21.70
C GLY A 384 12.98 -3.40 20.26
N ARG A 385 11.74 -3.02 19.98
CA ARG A 385 11.16 -3.05 18.64
C ARG A 385 10.71 -1.66 18.18
N VAL A 386 11.31 -1.19 17.09
CA VAL A 386 10.94 0.06 16.43
C VAL A 386 10.12 -0.19 15.19
N HIS A 387 9.39 0.82 14.75
CA HIS A 387 8.49 0.75 13.60
C HIS A 387 8.80 1.90 12.64
N SER A 388 8.59 1.65 11.34
CA SER A 388 8.49 2.70 10.33
C SER A 388 7.20 2.50 9.55
N SER A 389 6.55 3.60 9.17
CA SER A 389 5.23 3.56 8.53
C SER A 389 5.10 4.65 7.48
N VAL A 390 4.14 4.48 6.58
CA VAL A 390 3.58 5.56 5.78
C VAL A 390 2.07 5.54 5.88
N HIS A 391 1.46 6.73 5.92
CA HIS A 391 0.01 6.90 5.87
C HIS A 391 -0.38 7.72 4.65
N ASN A 392 -1.47 7.34 4.01
CA ASN A 392 -2.05 8.03 2.86
C ASN A 392 -3.57 7.72 2.78
N ALA A 393 -4.26 8.22 1.78
CA ALA A 393 -5.70 8.03 1.64
C ALA A 393 -6.13 6.55 1.60
N THR A 394 -5.27 5.66 1.07
CA THR A 394 -5.56 4.23 0.94
C THR A 394 -5.12 3.44 2.17
N TYR A 395 -3.97 3.79 2.76
CA TYR A 395 -3.35 3.07 3.87
C TYR A 395 -3.12 4.00 5.05
N HIS A 396 -3.84 3.80 6.13
CA HIS A 396 -3.67 4.55 7.37
C HIS A 396 -4.15 3.74 8.58
N LYS A 397 -3.99 4.28 9.78
CA LYS A 397 -4.28 3.56 11.03
C LYS A 397 -5.70 2.94 11.11
N ASP A 398 -6.69 3.54 10.45
CA ASP A 398 -8.09 3.10 10.51
C ASP A 398 -8.49 2.17 9.35
N LEU A 399 -7.62 1.98 8.36
CA LEU A 399 -7.84 1.12 7.17
C LEU A 399 -6.69 0.14 6.98
N PRO A 400 -6.86 -1.14 7.36
CA PRO A 400 -5.89 -2.18 7.05
C PRO A 400 -5.94 -2.59 5.55
N PRO A 401 -4.82 -3.10 4.98
CA PRO A 401 -3.55 -3.34 5.65
C PRO A 401 -2.75 -2.05 5.83
N GLN A 402 -2.18 -1.83 7.02
CA GLN A 402 -1.28 -0.71 7.25
C GLN A 402 0.04 -0.92 6.52
N GLN A 403 0.62 0.16 5.98
CA GLN A 403 1.96 0.13 5.40
C GLN A 403 2.98 0.44 6.50
N THR A 404 3.29 -0.57 7.28
CA THR A 404 4.22 -0.50 8.41
C THR A 404 5.17 -1.69 8.41
N SER A 405 6.38 -1.48 8.87
CA SER A 405 7.34 -2.53 9.17
C SER A 405 7.85 -2.38 10.60
N SER A 406 8.27 -3.46 11.20
CA SER A 406 8.85 -3.44 12.54
C SER A 406 10.19 -4.15 12.55
N PHE A 407 11.15 -3.58 13.26
CA PHE A 407 12.51 -4.09 13.36
C PHE A 407 12.94 -4.22 14.83
N TYR A 408 13.54 -5.35 15.18
CA TYR A 408 14.01 -5.59 16.54
C TYR A 408 15.49 -5.20 16.65
N ILE A 409 15.78 -4.15 17.43
CA ILE A 409 17.15 -3.66 17.67
C ILE A 409 17.67 -4.00 19.07
N GLY A 410 16.77 -4.38 20.01
CA GLY A 410 17.14 -4.79 21.37
C GLY A 410 17.28 -3.64 22.34
N ASP A 411 18.40 -2.94 22.31
CA ASP A 411 18.80 -1.90 23.25
C ASP A 411 18.45 -0.48 22.74
N VAL A 412 17.17 -0.19 22.66
CA VAL A 412 16.64 1.11 22.15
C VAL A 412 17.16 2.33 22.91
N ASP A 413 17.63 2.14 24.16
CA ASP A 413 18.25 3.17 25.00
C ASP A 413 19.75 3.41 24.70
N SER A 414 20.30 2.70 23.72
CA SER A 414 21.60 3.00 23.12
C SER A 414 21.43 3.97 21.94
N TRP A 415 22.55 4.56 21.50
CA TRP A 415 22.57 5.43 20.34
C TRP A 415 22.36 4.65 19.05
N HIS A 416 21.28 4.94 18.33
CA HIS A 416 20.98 4.43 17.01
C HIS A 416 20.77 5.56 16.02
N VAL A 417 20.99 5.29 14.74
CA VAL A 417 20.68 6.21 13.64
C VAL A 417 19.44 5.71 12.92
N TYR A 418 18.35 6.46 13.09
CA TYR A 418 17.10 6.25 12.38
C TYR A 418 17.11 7.11 11.14
N SER A 419 16.90 6.52 9.97
CA SER A 419 17.03 7.29 8.73
C SER A 419 16.08 6.82 7.64
N MET A 420 15.82 7.71 6.69
CA MET A 420 15.12 7.39 5.46
C MET A 420 15.84 7.97 4.25
N VAL A 421 15.66 7.33 3.11
CA VAL A 421 15.97 7.85 1.79
C VAL A 421 14.65 7.95 1.01
N TRP A 422 14.20 9.17 0.82
CA TRP A 422 12.96 9.46 0.12
C TRP A 422 13.27 10.04 -1.25
N ARG A 423 12.85 9.31 -2.28
CA ARG A 423 13.03 9.62 -3.70
C ARG A 423 11.67 9.67 -4.38
N ARG A 424 11.66 10.03 -5.65
CA ARG A 424 10.44 10.08 -6.46
C ARG A 424 9.79 8.69 -6.64
N ASP A 425 10.63 7.65 -6.73
CA ASP A 425 10.21 6.28 -7.01
C ASP A 425 9.90 5.48 -5.74
N LYS A 426 10.47 5.85 -4.58
CA LYS A 426 10.29 5.10 -3.34
C LYS A 426 10.76 5.86 -2.10
N ILE A 427 10.28 5.40 -0.94
CA ILE A 427 10.80 5.74 0.38
C ILE A 427 11.40 4.47 0.97
N THR A 428 12.64 4.54 1.42
CA THR A 428 13.35 3.43 2.07
C THR A 428 13.76 3.85 3.47
N PHE A 429 13.46 3.03 4.47
CA PHE A 429 13.73 3.29 5.88
C PHE A 429 14.85 2.40 6.40
N TYR A 430 15.65 2.92 7.31
CA TYR A 430 16.82 2.24 7.85
C TYR A 430 16.97 2.47 9.35
N VAL A 431 17.54 1.48 10.04
CA VAL A 431 18.12 1.63 11.38
C VAL A 431 19.57 1.18 11.30
N ASP A 432 20.51 2.05 11.69
CA ASP A 432 21.97 1.79 11.63
C ASP A 432 22.45 1.30 10.26
N ASN A 433 21.86 1.82 9.18
CA ASN A 433 22.05 1.43 7.78
C ASN A 433 21.48 0.05 7.39
N GLU A 434 20.81 -0.66 8.26
CA GLU A 434 20.01 -1.85 7.95
C GLU A 434 18.67 -1.41 7.35
N GLU A 435 18.35 -1.86 6.12
CA GLU A 435 17.07 -1.57 5.47
C GLU A 435 15.93 -2.33 6.17
N ILE A 436 14.92 -1.60 6.63
CA ILE A 436 13.80 -2.17 7.38
C ILE A 436 12.46 -2.10 6.64
N MET A 437 12.30 -1.16 5.71
CA MET A 437 11.08 -1.00 4.94
C MET A 437 11.37 -0.31 3.61
N VAL A 438 10.67 -0.71 2.57
CA VAL A 438 10.60 0.01 1.28
C VAL A 438 9.15 0.23 0.91
N TYR A 439 8.79 1.48 0.65
CA TYR A 439 7.49 1.84 0.09
C TYR A 439 7.67 2.41 -1.32
N ASN A 440 7.13 1.73 -2.32
CA ASN A 440 7.33 2.06 -3.73
C ASN A 440 6.20 2.96 -4.25
N ASN A 441 6.56 3.92 -5.10
CA ASN A 441 5.61 4.67 -5.91
C ASN A 441 5.15 3.78 -7.08
N LEU A 442 3.88 3.44 -7.09
CA LEU A 442 3.28 2.63 -8.17
C LEU A 442 2.74 3.50 -9.31
N GLU A 443 2.95 4.83 -9.26
CA GLU A 443 2.45 5.81 -10.24
C GLU A 443 0.91 5.77 -10.40
N THR A 444 0.19 5.43 -9.34
CA THR A 444 -1.27 5.22 -9.34
C THR A 444 -2.07 6.41 -8.79
N GLY A 445 -1.43 7.54 -8.50
CA GLY A 445 -2.08 8.76 -8.01
C GLY A 445 -1.74 9.11 -6.56
N PHE A 446 -2.25 10.26 -6.11
CA PHE A 446 -1.94 10.81 -4.78
C PHE A 446 -2.53 9.98 -3.63
N GLU A 447 -3.57 9.21 -3.89
CA GLU A 447 -4.19 8.36 -2.87
C GLU A 447 -3.21 7.32 -2.31
N LEU A 448 -2.25 6.90 -3.12
CA LEU A 448 -1.17 5.98 -2.73
C LEU A 448 0.17 6.70 -2.59
N TRP A 449 0.40 7.77 -3.35
CA TRP A 449 1.67 8.50 -3.33
C TRP A 449 1.50 10.02 -3.19
N PRO A 450 1.08 10.51 -2.01
CA PRO A 450 1.03 11.96 -1.74
C PRO A 450 2.42 12.56 -1.42
N PHE A 451 3.48 11.77 -1.54
CA PHE A 451 4.86 12.08 -1.15
C PHE A 451 5.64 12.81 -2.26
N ASP A 452 4.96 13.56 -3.12
CA ASP A 452 5.53 14.41 -4.16
C ASP A 452 5.38 15.91 -3.86
N GLN A 453 5.25 16.23 -2.58
CA GLN A 453 5.17 17.57 -2.03
C GLN A 453 6.20 17.75 -0.91
N LYS A 454 6.27 18.94 -0.33
CA LYS A 454 7.20 19.24 0.77
C LYS A 454 6.65 18.78 2.11
N PHE A 455 7.51 18.13 2.88
CA PHE A 455 7.24 17.68 4.24
C PHE A 455 8.19 18.37 5.22
N HIS A 456 7.69 18.67 6.42
CA HIS A 456 8.46 19.15 7.55
C HIS A 456 8.66 18.02 8.57
N LEU A 457 9.77 18.10 9.31
CA LEU A 457 10.12 17.11 10.33
C LEU A 457 9.45 17.44 11.66
N MET A 458 9.08 16.39 12.38
CA MET A 458 8.50 16.43 13.72
C MET A 458 9.22 15.47 14.66
N LEU A 459 9.43 15.89 15.89
CA LEU A 459 10.04 15.10 16.97
C LEU A 459 9.19 15.28 18.22
N ASN A 460 8.79 14.18 18.85
CA ASN A 460 7.99 14.24 20.08
C ASN A 460 8.16 13.00 20.95
N LEU A 461 7.75 13.13 22.19
CA LEU A 461 7.57 12.02 23.11
C LEU A 461 6.12 12.04 23.63
N ALA A 462 5.26 11.21 23.07
CA ALA A 462 3.91 10.99 23.59
C ALA A 462 3.92 10.04 24.79
N ILE A 463 2.89 10.16 25.62
CA ILE A 463 2.66 9.33 26.79
C ILE A 463 1.25 8.75 26.74
N GLY A 464 1.13 7.43 26.89
CA GLY A 464 -0.17 6.75 26.83
C GLY A 464 -0.73 6.70 25.42
N GLY A 465 -2.01 7.02 25.30
CA GLY A 465 -2.71 7.03 24.02
C GLY A 465 -3.08 5.65 23.50
N THR A 466 -3.70 5.64 22.31
CA THR A 466 -4.24 4.41 21.70
C THR A 466 -3.18 3.35 21.42
N TRP A 467 -1.92 3.77 21.21
CA TRP A 467 -0.82 2.84 20.92
C TRP A 467 0.26 2.79 22.02
N GLY A 468 0.58 3.89 22.70
CA GLY A 468 1.50 3.89 23.85
C GLY A 468 1.00 3.01 25.00
N GLY A 469 -0.33 2.91 25.15
CA GLY A 469 -1.00 2.02 26.09
C GLY A 469 -0.93 2.52 27.53
N THR A 470 -1.04 1.58 28.47
CA THR A 470 -1.06 1.92 29.91
C THR A 470 0.27 2.49 30.37
N VAL A 471 0.21 3.65 31.02
CA VAL A 471 1.38 4.36 31.53
C VAL A 471 1.83 3.77 32.87
N ALA A 472 3.11 3.38 32.95
CA ALA A 472 3.74 2.96 34.19
C ALA A 472 4.24 4.23 34.96
N PRO A 473 3.65 4.58 36.10
CA PRO A 473 3.93 5.87 36.72
C PRO A 473 5.33 6.00 37.33
N GLU A 474 6.07 4.88 37.46
CA GLU A 474 7.43 4.83 38.00
C GLU A 474 8.53 5.14 36.97
N ILE A 475 8.19 5.31 35.69
CA ILE A 475 9.20 5.56 34.63
C ILE A 475 9.70 7.02 34.64
N PHE A 476 8.95 7.94 35.22
CA PHE A 476 9.21 9.39 35.13
C PHE A 476 10.32 9.86 36.10
N PRO A 477 11.16 10.81 35.66
CA PRO A 477 11.21 11.40 34.32
C PRO A 477 11.73 10.43 33.27
N VAL A 478 11.27 10.58 32.02
CA VAL A 478 11.71 9.75 30.89
C VAL A 478 11.96 10.63 29.66
N GLU A 479 12.97 10.28 28.86
CA GLU A 479 13.49 11.19 27.83
C GLU A 479 13.70 10.49 26.49
N LEU A 480 13.36 11.20 25.40
CA LEU A 480 13.90 11.00 24.07
C LEU A 480 15.11 11.94 23.93
N ILE A 481 16.30 11.39 23.70
CA ILE A 481 17.53 12.14 23.59
C ILE A 481 18.04 12.10 22.15
N ILE A 482 18.34 13.23 21.56
CA ILE A 482 18.74 13.35 20.16
C ILE A 482 20.09 14.06 20.04
N ASP A 483 21.07 13.35 19.44
CA ASP A 483 22.44 13.87 19.21
C ASP A 483 22.46 14.84 18.01
N TYR A 484 21.83 14.43 16.91
CA TYR A 484 21.74 15.29 15.73
C TYR A 484 20.55 14.95 14.84
N VAL A 485 20.18 15.93 14.03
CA VAL A 485 19.36 15.78 12.83
C VAL A 485 20.15 16.26 11.63
N LYS A 486 20.19 15.47 10.54
CA LYS A 486 20.84 15.82 9.29
C LYS A 486 19.94 15.53 8.12
N VAL A 487 19.85 16.49 7.21
CA VAL A 487 19.07 16.36 5.98
C VAL A 487 19.98 16.59 4.77
N TYR A 488 19.92 15.66 3.85
CA TYR A 488 20.70 15.70 2.63
C TYR A 488 19.75 15.69 1.43
N GLN A 489 20.11 16.43 0.40
CA GLN A 489 19.44 16.36 -0.90
C GLN A 489 20.46 16.07 -1.99
N ASN A 490 20.02 15.41 -3.04
CA ASN A 490 20.83 15.25 -4.23
C ASN A 490 20.55 16.39 -5.22
N SER A 491 21.40 16.51 -6.24
CA SER A 491 21.31 17.56 -7.26
C SER A 491 20.13 17.37 -8.24
N CYS A 492 19.20 16.51 -7.91
CA CYS A 492 18.07 16.17 -8.76
C CYS A 492 16.87 17.12 -8.60
N ASN A 493 16.95 18.06 -7.67
CA ASN A 493 15.89 19.03 -7.35
C ASN A 493 16.12 20.39 -8.00
#